data_73e93600ff8b516424ba89927f171453
#
_entry.id   73e93600ff8b516424ba89927f171453
#
_cell.length_a   1.000
_cell.length_b   1.000
_cell.length_c   1.000
_cell.angle_alpha   90.00
_cell.angle_beta   90.00
_cell.angle_gamma   90.00
#
_symmetry.space_group_name_H-M   'P 1'
#
loop_
_entity.id
_entity.type
_entity.pdbx_description
1 polymer ?
#
loop_
_entity_poly.entity_id
_entity_poly.type
_entity_poly.pdbx_seq_one_letter_code
_entity_poly.pdbx_strand_id
1 'polypeptide(L)'
;YLDDGKPNNNMIAAYVGLSGETVNIPDAYKAEGFDFSGTRAFDEKTGYRSQSFLTVPLRDHENEIIGVLQLLNAQDRKTGDVIAFTEKVQDLVEALSSQAAVAITNKNLIKDLEELFDSFIQVLAAAIDAKSKYTGGHCQRIPVLTETIANAINECKTGALADVYFDEDGMRELLVAAWLHDTGKVATPPHIVDKSTKLETILDRIHLVNTRFEIIRRDEEIKFLKKQLKLEQAGKTDEMKELRKLYRSNLKQIADDQDFINSVNIGGEYLSPEKAKRIKSIAKRKWKDGKERKPIISDDEVYNLSISRGTLTAEDRQIINDHTIHTINMLEKLPWPKKLSNVPGWAAAHHEKLDGTGYPLGLSDRE
;
A
#
# COMPACT_ATOMS: atom_id res chain seq x y z
N TYR A 1 -27.05 -29.17 -15.29
CA TYR A 1 -26.78 -29.72 -16.62
C TYR A 1 -26.25 -31.13 -16.49
N LEU A 2 -26.33 -31.90 -17.55
CA LEU A 2 -25.72 -33.21 -17.70
C LEU A 2 -24.22 -33.08 -18.08
N ASP A 3 -23.46 -34.16 -18.03
CA ASP A 3 -22.02 -34.16 -18.40
C ASP A 3 -21.76 -33.75 -19.86
N ASP A 4 -22.76 -33.90 -20.73
CA ASP A 4 -22.72 -33.46 -22.13
C ASP A 4 -23.14 -31.98 -22.33
N GLY A 5 -23.39 -31.24 -21.25
CA GLY A 5 -23.81 -29.84 -21.27
C GLY A 5 -25.28 -29.59 -21.56
N LYS A 6 -26.11 -30.64 -21.71
CA LYS A 6 -27.56 -30.48 -21.91
C LYS A 6 -28.28 -30.21 -20.61
N PRO A 7 -29.47 -29.54 -20.66
CA PRO A 7 -30.32 -29.35 -19.49
C PRO A 7 -30.72 -30.69 -18.85
N ASN A 8 -30.55 -30.82 -17.53
CA ASN A 8 -31.00 -31.99 -16.80
C ASN A 8 -32.47 -31.78 -16.36
N ASN A 9 -33.37 -32.07 -17.26
CA ASN A 9 -34.83 -31.91 -16.99
C ASN A 9 -35.43 -33.10 -16.21
N ASN A 10 -34.65 -34.14 -15.95
CA ASN A 10 -35.11 -35.31 -15.26
C ASN A 10 -35.03 -35.18 -13.72
N MET A 11 -34.21 -34.29 -13.22
CA MET A 11 -34.12 -34.01 -11.77
C MET A 11 -34.93 -32.73 -11.44
N ILE A 12 -35.85 -32.82 -10.47
CA ILE A 12 -36.76 -31.71 -10.10
C ILE A 12 -36.01 -30.40 -9.81
N ALA A 13 -34.99 -30.46 -8.96
CA ALA A 13 -34.24 -29.28 -8.59
C ALA A 13 -33.53 -28.61 -9.81
N ALA A 14 -33.00 -29.43 -10.72
CA ALA A 14 -32.38 -28.95 -11.94
C ALA A 14 -33.43 -28.35 -12.92
N TYR A 15 -34.57 -29.03 -13.07
CA TYR A 15 -35.68 -28.53 -13.89
C TYR A 15 -36.16 -27.18 -13.39
N VAL A 16 -36.50 -27.05 -12.09
CA VAL A 16 -36.94 -25.79 -11.49
C VAL A 16 -35.89 -24.70 -11.61
N GLY A 17 -34.61 -25.05 -11.41
CA GLY A 17 -33.50 -24.08 -11.57
C GLY A 17 -33.28 -23.62 -13.01
N LEU A 18 -33.65 -24.40 -14.00
CA LEU A 18 -33.52 -24.07 -15.42
C LEU A 18 -34.77 -23.43 -16.02
N SER A 19 -35.97 -23.96 -15.68
CA SER A 19 -37.24 -23.48 -16.21
C SER A 19 -37.82 -22.29 -15.42
N GLY A 20 -37.51 -22.23 -14.12
CA GLY A 20 -38.12 -21.28 -13.20
C GLY A 20 -39.58 -21.61 -12.86
N GLU A 21 -40.04 -22.81 -13.17
CA GLU A 21 -41.41 -23.27 -12.86
C GLU A 21 -41.42 -24.00 -11.52
N THR A 22 -42.39 -23.70 -10.67
CA THR A 22 -42.61 -24.46 -9.43
C THR A 22 -43.10 -25.88 -9.74
N VAL A 23 -42.54 -26.85 -9.04
CA VAL A 23 -42.96 -28.26 -9.13
C VAL A 23 -43.48 -28.73 -7.80
N ASN A 24 -44.73 -29.24 -7.78
CA ASN A 24 -45.41 -29.82 -6.63
C ASN A 24 -45.77 -31.27 -6.91
N ILE A 25 -45.10 -32.22 -6.23
CA ILE A 25 -45.31 -33.66 -6.41
C ILE A 25 -45.98 -34.23 -5.16
N PRO A 26 -47.18 -34.75 -5.26
CA PRO A 26 -47.91 -35.33 -4.12
C PRO A 26 -47.29 -36.63 -3.60
N ASP A 27 -46.75 -37.48 -4.48
CA ASP A 27 -46.13 -38.77 -4.13
C ASP A 27 -45.04 -39.10 -5.17
N ALA A 28 -43.78 -38.98 -4.77
CA ALA A 28 -42.60 -39.25 -5.62
C ALA A 28 -42.48 -40.75 -6.05
N TYR A 29 -43.11 -41.66 -5.34
CA TYR A 29 -43.12 -43.05 -5.70
C TYR A 29 -44.13 -43.40 -6.80
N LYS A 30 -45.06 -42.50 -7.09
CA LYS A 30 -46.11 -42.65 -8.12
C LYS A 30 -46.00 -41.63 -9.25
N ALA A 31 -45.13 -40.61 -9.08
CA ALA A 31 -44.99 -39.56 -10.06
C ALA A 31 -44.22 -40.04 -11.29
N GLU A 32 -44.65 -39.55 -12.44
CA GLU A 32 -44.00 -39.72 -13.74
C GLU A 32 -43.37 -38.38 -14.18
N GLY A 33 -42.36 -38.46 -15.07
CA GLY A 33 -41.75 -37.29 -15.67
C GLY A 33 -40.44 -36.84 -15.01
N PHE A 34 -40.14 -37.29 -13.79
CA PHE A 34 -38.88 -37.02 -13.11
C PHE A 34 -38.21 -38.31 -12.63
N ASP A 35 -36.86 -38.27 -12.51
CA ASP A 35 -36.11 -39.41 -12.00
C ASP A 35 -35.95 -39.33 -10.48
N PHE A 36 -36.59 -40.23 -9.77
CA PHE A 36 -36.51 -40.40 -8.33
C PHE A 36 -35.62 -41.58 -7.90
N SER A 37 -34.81 -42.16 -8.80
CA SER A 37 -33.93 -43.28 -8.49
C SER A 37 -32.97 -42.98 -7.34
N GLY A 38 -32.34 -41.80 -7.37
CA GLY A 38 -31.46 -41.36 -6.29
C GLY A 38 -32.18 -41.15 -4.97
N THR A 39 -33.42 -40.61 -4.99
CA THR A 39 -34.25 -40.44 -3.79
C THR A 39 -34.60 -41.80 -3.18
N ARG A 40 -35.00 -42.77 -4.00
CA ARG A 40 -35.33 -44.14 -3.52
C ARG A 40 -34.12 -44.86 -2.92
N ALA A 41 -32.95 -44.73 -3.55
CA ALA A 41 -31.71 -45.30 -3.02
C ALA A 41 -31.29 -44.65 -1.67
N PHE A 42 -31.50 -43.31 -1.51
CA PHE A 42 -31.30 -42.66 -0.24
C PHE A 42 -32.27 -43.07 0.83
N ASP A 43 -33.56 -43.22 0.48
CA ASP A 43 -34.61 -43.64 1.39
C ASP A 43 -34.37 -45.09 1.88
N GLU A 44 -33.97 -46.00 1.00
CA GLU A 44 -33.59 -47.37 1.35
C GLU A 44 -32.39 -47.39 2.34
N LYS A 45 -31.42 -46.56 2.11
CA LYS A 45 -30.20 -46.49 2.96
C LYS A 45 -30.47 -45.88 4.33
N THR A 46 -31.38 -44.92 4.42
CA THR A 46 -31.62 -44.15 5.66
C THR A 46 -32.83 -44.56 6.43
N GLY A 47 -33.72 -45.39 5.84
CA GLY A 47 -35.02 -45.75 6.40
C GLY A 47 -36.04 -44.58 6.38
N TYR A 48 -35.71 -43.47 5.74
CA TYR A 48 -36.61 -42.34 5.52
C TYR A 48 -37.47 -42.61 4.28
N ARG A 49 -38.64 -42.02 4.19
CA ARG A 49 -39.48 -42.09 2.98
C ARG A 49 -39.83 -40.71 2.50
N SER A 50 -39.16 -40.25 1.45
CA SER A 50 -39.39 -38.97 0.77
C SER A 50 -40.63 -39.11 -0.14
N GLN A 51 -41.76 -38.68 0.32
CA GLN A 51 -43.04 -38.87 -0.38
C GLN A 51 -43.48 -37.63 -1.14
N SER A 52 -43.81 -36.52 -0.47
CA SER A 52 -44.26 -35.28 -1.13
C SER A 52 -43.14 -34.28 -1.29
N PHE A 53 -43.08 -33.61 -2.44
CA PHE A 53 -42.09 -32.63 -2.80
C PHE A 53 -42.73 -31.31 -3.25
N LEU A 54 -42.25 -30.19 -2.73
CA LEU A 54 -42.50 -28.87 -3.28
C LEU A 54 -41.18 -28.20 -3.56
N THR A 55 -40.90 -27.94 -4.82
CA THR A 55 -39.67 -27.26 -5.26
C THR A 55 -40.00 -25.96 -5.94
N VAL A 56 -39.48 -24.85 -5.42
CA VAL A 56 -39.75 -23.52 -5.92
C VAL A 56 -38.45 -22.81 -6.28
N PRO A 57 -38.44 -21.96 -7.34
CA PRO A 57 -37.24 -21.17 -7.67
C PRO A 57 -37.06 -20.03 -6.67
N LEU A 58 -35.83 -19.74 -6.33
CA LEU A 58 -35.42 -18.53 -5.63
C LEU A 58 -35.03 -17.49 -6.68
N ARG A 59 -35.89 -16.48 -6.86
CA ARG A 59 -35.71 -15.39 -7.83
C ARG A 59 -35.30 -14.13 -7.11
N ASP A 60 -34.26 -13.48 -7.61
CA ASP A 60 -33.83 -12.18 -7.12
C ASP A 60 -34.73 -11.03 -7.69
N HIS A 61 -34.33 -9.78 -7.41
CA HIS A 61 -35.04 -8.59 -7.84
C HIS A 61 -34.95 -8.34 -9.36
N GLU A 62 -34.01 -8.93 -10.05
CA GLU A 62 -33.84 -8.90 -11.51
C GLU A 62 -34.58 -10.08 -12.19
N ASN A 63 -35.30 -10.89 -11.38
CA ASN A 63 -36.00 -12.10 -11.83
C ASN A 63 -35.05 -13.23 -12.27
N GLU A 64 -33.75 -13.16 -11.90
CA GLU A 64 -32.78 -14.21 -12.12
C GLU A 64 -32.93 -15.31 -11.07
N ILE A 65 -32.73 -16.56 -11.47
CA ILE A 65 -32.84 -17.71 -10.56
C ILE A 65 -31.48 -17.90 -9.87
N ILE A 66 -31.42 -17.56 -8.59
CA ILE A 66 -30.21 -17.69 -7.77
C ILE A 66 -30.11 -19.03 -7.03
N GLY A 67 -31.17 -19.81 -7.05
CA GLY A 67 -31.22 -21.12 -6.41
C GLY A 67 -32.61 -21.74 -6.46
N VAL A 68 -32.77 -22.87 -5.76
CA VAL A 68 -34.05 -23.56 -5.59
C VAL A 68 -34.26 -23.92 -4.12
N LEU A 69 -35.48 -23.79 -3.64
CA LEU A 69 -35.91 -24.28 -2.34
C LEU A 69 -36.72 -25.54 -2.54
N GLN A 70 -36.32 -26.63 -1.89
CA GLN A 70 -37.04 -27.89 -1.95
C GLN A 70 -37.52 -28.30 -0.56
N LEU A 71 -38.81 -28.43 -0.39
CA LEU A 71 -39.47 -28.94 0.81
C LEU A 71 -39.93 -30.37 0.59
N LEU A 72 -39.77 -31.21 1.62
CA LEU A 72 -40.11 -32.62 1.59
C LEU A 72 -41.10 -32.91 2.70
N ASN A 73 -42.06 -33.83 2.41
CA ASN A 73 -42.95 -34.43 3.38
C ASN A 73 -43.77 -33.43 4.20
N ALA A 74 -44.67 -32.72 3.57
CA ALA A 74 -45.69 -31.97 4.32
C ALA A 74 -46.44 -32.93 5.28
N GLN A 75 -46.61 -32.48 6.55
CA GLN A 75 -47.28 -33.29 7.56
C GLN A 75 -48.60 -32.66 8.01
N ASP A 76 -49.61 -33.50 8.15
CA ASP A 76 -50.80 -33.07 8.86
C ASP A 76 -50.51 -32.86 10.34
N ARG A 77 -50.89 -31.69 10.84
CA ARG A 77 -50.58 -31.27 12.22
C ARG A 77 -51.27 -32.11 13.31
N LYS A 78 -52.34 -32.80 12.96
CA LYS A 78 -53.14 -33.56 13.93
C LYS A 78 -52.73 -35.05 13.98
N THR A 79 -52.48 -35.63 12.80
CA THR A 79 -52.17 -37.05 12.66
C THR A 79 -50.68 -37.33 12.55
N GLY A 80 -49.89 -36.38 12.10
CA GLY A 80 -48.48 -36.57 11.78
C GLY A 80 -48.23 -37.27 10.43
N ASP A 81 -49.28 -37.62 9.71
CA ASP A 81 -49.18 -38.31 8.41
C ASP A 81 -48.56 -37.39 7.35
N VAL A 82 -47.78 -37.97 6.44
CA VAL A 82 -47.27 -37.26 5.29
C VAL A 82 -48.40 -37.04 4.28
N ILE A 83 -48.61 -35.77 3.93
CA ILE A 83 -49.62 -35.31 2.98
C ILE A 83 -48.99 -34.57 1.81
N ALA A 84 -49.77 -34.32 0.74
CA ALA A 84 -49.39 -33.46 -0.36
C ALA A 84 -49.34 -31.97 0.10
N PHE A 85 -48.48 -31.20 -0.51
CA PHE A 85 -48.51 -29.74 -0.35
C PHE A 85 -49.73 -29.18 -1.02
N THR A 86 -50.57 -28.41 -0.29
CA THR A 86 -51.73 -27.76 -0.84
C THR A 86 -51.36 -26.48 -1.63
N GLU A 87 -52.20 -26.03 -2.57
CA GLU A 87 -51.99 -24.78 -3.30
C GLU A 87 -51.73 -23.58 -2.36
N LYS A 88 -52.47 -23.48 -1.26
CA LYS A 88 -52.30 -22.42 -0.27
C LYS A 88 -50.89 -22.47 0.40
N VAL A 89 -50.37 -23.68 0.62
CA VAL A 89 -48.97 -23.81 1.15
C VAL A 89 -47.97 -23.52 0.06
N GLN A 90 -48.23 -23.87 -1.17
CA GLN A 90 -47.35 -23.53 -2.30
C GLN A 90 -47.26 -22.03 -2.46
N ASP A 91 -48.40 -21.29 -2.53
CA ASP A 91 -48.41 -19.82 -2.62
C ASP A 91 -47.63 -19.16 -1.50
N LEU A 92 -47.76 -19.67 -0.27
CA LEU A 92 -46.99 -19.17 0.88
C LEU A 92 -45.49 -19.41 0.73
N VAL A 93 -45.12 -20.61 0.29
CA VAL A 93 -43.70 -20.97 0.09
C VAL A 93 -43.10 -20.15 -1.04
N GLU A 94 -43.80 -19.92 -2.14
CA GLU A 94 -43.35 -19.05 -3.23
C GLU A 94 -43.12 -17.61 -2.75
N ALA A 95 -44.05 -17.06 -1.96
CA ALA A 95 -43.88 -15.72 -1.37
C ALA A 95 -42.64 -15.65 -0.41
N LEU A 96 -42.48 -16.65 0.44
CA LEU A 96 -41.31 -16.73 1.36
C LEU A 96 -40.03 -16.95 0.59
N SER A 97 -40.04 -17.73 -0.48
CA SER A 97 -38.86 -17.99 -1.33
C SER A 97 -38.38 -16.72 -2.02
N SER A 98 -39.29 -15.85 -2.46
CA SER A 98 -38.94 -14.54 -3.01
C SER A 98 -38.23 -13.67 -1.96
N GLN A 99 -38.73 -13.62 -0.72
CA GLN A 99 -38.09 -12.88 0.36
C GLN A 99 -36.70 -13.46 0.73
N ALA A 100 -36.60 -14.80 0.76
CA ALA A 100 -35.32 -15.47 1.02
C ALA A 100 -34.30 -15.17 -0.09
N ALA A 101 -34.73 -15.15 -1.35
CA ALA A 101 -33.87 -14.81 -2.47
C ALA A 101 -33.32 -13.39 -2.32
N VAL A 102 -34.18 -12.39 -2.03
CA VAL A 102 -33.73 -11.01 -1.80
C VAL A 102 -32.72 -10.94 -0.64
N ALA A 103 -32.97 -11.66 0.46
CA ALA A 103 -32.05 -11.68 1.59
C ALA A 103 -30.67 -12.30 1.24
N ILE A 104 -30.67 -13.38 0.46
CA ILE A 104 -29.42 -14.02 -0.02
C ILE A 104 -28.68 -13.09 -0.98
N THR A 105 -29.38 -12.49 -1.95
CA THR A 105 -28.78 -11.55 -2.90
C THR A 105 -28.16 -10.36 -2.17
N ASN A 106 -28.88 -9.76 -1.22
CA ASN A 106 -28.34 -8.65 -0.42
C ASN A 106 -27.08 -9.06 0.35
N LYS A 107 -27.06 -10.25 0.95
CA LYS A 107 -25.86 -10.75 1.65
C LYS A 107 -24.69 -10.94 0.69
N ASN A 108 -24.93 -11.49 -0.50
CA ASN A 108 -23.86 -11.65 -1.50
C ASN A 108 -23.35 -10.31 -2.00
N LEU A 109 -24.24 -9.36 -2.31
CA LEU A 109 -23.85 -8.00 -2.72
C LEU A 109 -23.01 -7.27 -1.67
N ILE A 110 -23.33 -7.42 -0.39
CA ILE A 110 -22.51 -6.86 0.69
C ILE A 110 -21.13 -7.49 0.69
N LYS A 111 -21.05 -8.82 0.56
CA LYS A 111 -19.77 -9.54 0.50
C LYS A 111 -18.92 -9.13 -0.71
N ASP A 112 -19.54 -9.06 -1.89
CA ASP A 112 -18.88 -8.64 -3.13
C ASP A 112 -18.34 -7.20 -3.02
N LEU A 113 -19.12 -6.31 -2.36
CA LEU A 113 -18.69 -4.93 -2.09
C LEU A 113 -17.51 -4.88 -1.13
N GLU A 114 -17.49 -5.72 -0.10
CA GLU A 114 -16.36 -5.83 0.84
C GLU A 114 -15.11 -6.33 0.12
N GLU A 115 -15.20 -7.36 -0.71
CA GLU A 115 -14.08 -7.90 -1.50
C GLU A 115 -13.55 -6.86 -2.51
N LEU A 116 -14.46 -6.11 -3.15
CA LEU A 116 -14.07 -5.01 -4.04
C LEU A 116 -13.35 -3.90 -3.29
N PHE A 117 -13.83 -3.51 -2.12
CA PHE A 117 -13.21 -2.49 -1.28
C PHE A 117 -11.80 -2.91 -0.84
N ASP A 118 -11.63 -4.15 -0.37
CA ASP A 118 -10.33 -4.69 0.04
C ASP A 118 -9.35 -4.73 -1.14
N SER A 119 -9.82 -5.14 -2.33
CA SER A 119 -9.02 -5.13 -3.56
C SER A 119 -8.61 -3.72 -3.96
N PHE A 120 -9.51 -2.74 -3.83
CA PHE A 120 -9.23 -1.34 -4.14
C PHE A 120 -8.16 -0.75 -3.21
N ILE A 121 -8.23 -1.04 -1.91
CA ILE A 121 -7.20 -0.64 -0.93
C ILE A 121 -5.83 -1.19 -1.32
N GLN A 122 -5.76 -2.48 -1.69
CA GLN A 122 -4.52 -3.11 -2.11
C GLN A 122 -3.94 -2.48 -3.38
N VAL A 123 -4.78 -2.12 -4.35
CA VAL A 123 -4.36 -1.42 -5.57
C VAL A 123 -3.83 -0.03 -5.25
N LEU A 124 -4.49 0.72 -4.35
CA LEU A 124 -3.99 2.02 -3.89
C LEU A 124 -2.63 1.90 -3.22
N ALA A 125 -2.46 0.96 -2.29
CA ALA A 125 -1.20 0.71 -1.61
C ALA A 125 -0.09 0.32 -2.60
N ALA A 126 -0.38 -0.53 -3.59
CA ALA A 126 0.55 -0.88 -4.66
C ALA A 126 0.94 0.33 -5.52
N ALA A 127 0.01 1.23 -5.82
CA ALA A 127 0.28 2.45 -6.57
C ALA A 127 1.21 3.41 -5.81
N ILE A 128 1.07 3.48 -4.48
CA ILE A 128 1.94 4.26 -3.60
C ILE A 128 3.35 3.65 -3.57
N ASP A 129 3.46 2.33 -3.41
CA ASP A 129 4.74 1.61 -3.45
C ASP A 129 5.45 1.79 -4.80
N ALA A 130 4.71 1.82 -5.92
CA ALA A 130 5.27 2.00 -7.25
C ALA A 130 5.87 3.40 -7.50
N LYS A 131 5.52 4.38 -6.65
CA LYS A 131 6.02 5.76 -6.75
C LYS A 131 7.49 5.89 -6.37
N SER A 132 8.00 5.05 -5.46
CA SER A 132 9.40 5.06 -5.01
C SER A 132 10.09 3.73 -5.31
N LYS A 133 11.31 3.81 -5.79
CA LYS A 133 12.16 2.62 -6.06
C LYS A 133 12.53 1.84 -4.79
N TYR A 134 12.46 2.49 -3.63
CA TYR A 134 12.90 1.94 -2.35
C TYR A 134 11.76 1.39 -1.50
N THR A 135 10.50 1.71 -1.81
CA THR A 135 9.32 1.24 -1.06
C THR A 135 8.66 0.01 -1.66
N GLY A 136 9.25 -0.60 -2.71
CA GLY A 136 8.67 -1.77 -3.37
C GLY A 136 8.31 -2.89 -2.39
N GLY A 137 7.02 -3.19 -2.27
CA GLY A 137 6.46 -4.21 -1.38
C GLY A 137 6.41 -3.82 0.11
N HIS A 138 6.67 -2.57 0.49
CA HIS A 138 6.54 -2.11 1.88
C HIS A 138 5.08 -2.20 2.34
N CYS A 139 4.17 -1.60 1.60
CA CYS A 139 2.75 -1.62 1.92
C CYS A 139 2.13 -3.03 1.93
N GLN A 140 2.74 -4.01 1.25
CA GLN A 140 2.32 -5.41 1.32
C GLN A 140 2.82 -6.13 2.58
N ARG A 141 4.01 -5.78 3.07
CA ARG A 141 4.60 -6.43 4.26
C ARG A 141 4.02 -5.92 5.57
N ILE A 142 3.67 -4.64 5.65
CA ILE A 142 3.17 -4.02 6.89
C ILE A 142 1.90 -4.69 7.40
N PRO A 143 0.85 -4.94 6.60
CA PRO A 143 -0.35 -5.62 7.09
C PRO A 143 -0.05 -7.02 7.65
N VAL A 144 0.83 -7.79 7.03
CA VAL A 144 1.23 -9.13 7.50
C VAL A 144 1.94 -9.05 8.86
N LEU A 145 2.85 -8.08 9.03
CA LEU A 145 3.53 -7.85 10.31
C LEU A 145 2.55 -7.38 11.39
N THR A 146 1.64 -6.48 11.02
CA THR A 146 0.61 -5.95 11.92
C THR A 146 -0.31 -7.07 12.41
N GLU A 147 -0.78 -7.93 11.51
CA GLU A 147 -1.59 -9.09 11.85
C GLU A 147 -0.85 -10.05 12.78
N THR A 148 0.42 -10.34 12.50
CA THR A 148 1.26 -11.20 13.33
C THR A 148 1.39 -10.63 14.75
N ILE A 149 1.64 -9.33 14.88
CA ILE A 149 1.75 -8.65 16.18
C ILE A 149 0.42 -8.64 16.91
N ALA A 150 -0.68 -8.31 16.22
CA ALA A 150 -2.01 -8.26 16.82
C ALA A 150 -2.46 -9.65 17.32
N ASN A 151 -2.18 -10.72 16.57
CA ASN A 151 -2.42 -12.09 17.02
C ASN A 151 -1.59 -12.46 18.27
N ALA A 152 -0.33 -12.04 18.33
CA ALA A 152 0.49 -12.23 19.51
C ALA A 152 -0.02 -11.43 20.73
N ILE A 153 -0.58 -10.24 20.50
CA ILE A 153 -1.25 -9.44 21.56
C ILE A 153 -2.49 -10.18 22.06
N ASN A 154 -3.33 -10.73 21.17
CA ASN A 154 -4.51 -11.50 21.53
C ASN A 154 -4.19 -12.75 22.39
N GLU A 155 -2.99 -13.30 22.25
CA GLU A 155 -2.49 -14.42 23.08
C GLU A 155 -1.89 -13.96 24.40
N CYS A 156 -1.61 -12.67 24.59
CA CYS A 156 -0.97 -12.12 25.76
C CYS A 156 -1.93 -12.11 26.96
N LYS A 157 -1.55 -12.77 28.06
CA LYS A 157 -2.37 -12.88 29.27
C LYS A 157 -1.81 -12.10 30.47
N THR A 158 -0.67 -11.44 30.31
CA THR A 158 0.03 -10.73 31.37
C THR A 158 0.70 -9.45 30.86
N GLY A 159 0.91 -8.47 31.71
CA GLY A 159 1.56 -7.21 31.36
C GLY A 159 0.59 -6.15 30.80
N ALA A 160 1.13 -5.09 30.24
CA ALA A 160 0.36 -3.91 29.81
C ALA A 160 -0.64 -4.17 28.67
N LEU A 161 -0.44 -5.25 27.90
CA LEU A 161 -1.28 -5.60 26.74
C LEU A 161 -2.28 -6.73 27.04
N ALA A 162 -2.38 -7.21 28.30
CA ALA A 162 -3.25 -8.33 28.66
C ALA A 162 -4.75 -8.07 28.46
N ASP A 163 -5.14 -6.80 28.53
CA ASP A 163 -6.52 -6.35 28.36
C ASP A 163 -6.84 -5.88 26.94
N VAL A 164 -5.86 -5.94 26.02
CA VAL A 164 -6.04 -5.56 24.62
C VAL A 164 -6.40 -6.79 23.79
N TYR A 165 -7.53 -6.71 23.09
CA TYR A 165 -8.02 -7.80 22.26
C TYR A 165 -8.63 -7.26 20.96
N PHE A 166 -8.18 -7.79 19.84
CA PHE A 166 -8.73 -7.52 18.53
C PHE A 166 -9.63 -8.70 18.13
N ASP A 167 -10.94 -8.48 18.09
CA ASP A 167 -11.88 -9.42 17.49
C ASP A 167 -11.78 -9.39 15.94
N GLU A 168 -12.64 -10.11 15.24
CA GLU A 168 -12.62 -10.19 13.77
C GLU A 168 -12.80 -8.81 13.12
N ASP A 169 -13.74 -7.99 13.63
CA ASP A 169 -13.99 -6.64 13.14
C ASP A 169 -12.81 -5.70 13.45
N GLY A 170 -12.28 -5.73 14.66
CA GLY A 170 -11.13 -4.94 15.09
C GLY A 170 -9.84 -5.31 14.34
N MET A 171 -9.63 -6.59 14.08
CA MET A 171 -8.51 -7.07 13.25
C MET A 171 -8.63 -6.54 11.83
N ARG A 172 -9.82 -6.61 11.22
CA ARG A 172 -10.05 -6.05 9.88
C ARG A 172 -9.80 -4.55 9.84
N GLU A 173 -10.30 -3.80 10.84
CA GLU A 173 -10.08 -2.36 10.95
C GLU A 173 -8.60 -2.02 11.03
N LEU A 174 -7.84 -2.75 11.84
CA LEU A 174 -6.40 -2.58 12.00
C LEU A 174 -5.63 -2.86 10.69
N LEU A 175 -6.02 -3.92 9.98
CA LEU A 175 -5.39 -4.27 8.71
C LEU A 175 -5.68 -3.24 7.61
N VAL A 176 -6.91 -2.70 7.54
CA VAL A 176 -7.25 -1.61 6.61
C VAL A 176 -6.41 -0.36 6.93
N ALA A 177 -6.23 -0.01 8.20
CA ALA A 177 -5.35 1.09 8.60
C ALA A 177 -3.90 0.83 8.20
N ALA A 178 -3.42 -0.41 8.38
CA ALA A 178 -2.07 -0.82 7.99
C ALA A 178 -1.82 -0.75 6.47
N TRP A 179 -2.81 -1.08 5.65
CA TRP A 179 -2.74 -0.91 4.20
C TRP A 179 -2.68 0.56 3.77
N LEU A 180 -3.38 1.44 4.48
CA LEU A 180 -3.59 2.84 4.10
C LEU A 180 -2.65 3.83 4.83
N HIS A 181 -1.79 3.36 5.75
CA HIS A 181 -0.97 4.24 6.59
C HIS A 181 -0.13 5.26 5.80
N ASP A 182 0.37 4.85 4.66
CA ASP A 182 1.28 5.61 3.80
C ASP A 182 0.59 6.34 2.63
N THR A 183 -0.75 6.36 2.59
CA THR A 183 -1.52 6.95 1.48
C THR A 183 -1.13 8.39 1.19
N GLY A 184 -0.79 9.16 2.21
CA GLY A 184 -0.32 10.55 2.07
C GLY A 184 1.00 10.73 1.34
N LYS A 185 1.82 9.68 1.18
CA LYS A 185 3.05 9.74 0.36
C LYS A 185 2.77 10.07 -1.11
N VAL A 186 1.52 9.94 -1.57
CA VAL A 186 1.13 10.41 -2.90
C VAL A 186 1.42 11.90 -3.09
N ALA A 187 1.33 12.71 -2.04
CA ALA A 187 1.61 14.14 -2.06
C ALA A 187 3.11 14.48 -1.95
N THR A 188 3.94 13.57 -1.44
CA THR A 188 5.38 13.82 -1.25
C THR A 188 6.11 13.77 -2.60
N PRO A 189 6.94 14.76 -2.97
CA PRO A 189 7.68 14.77 -4.23
C PRO A 189 8.67 13.59 -4.33
N PRO A 190 8.73 12.85 -5.46
CA PRO A 190 9.61 11.68 -5.61
C PRO A 190 11.10 12.00 -5.37
N HIS A 191 11.58 13.16 -5.80
CA HIS A 191 12.98 13.56 -5.64
C HIS A 191 13.37 13.84 -4.17
N ILE A 192 12.40 13.95 -3.25
CA ILE A 192 12.64 14.06 -1.81
C ILE A 192 12.61 12.67 -1.19
N VAL A 193 11.61 11.84 -1.54
CA VAL A 193 11.51 10.46 -1.02
C VAL A 193 12.73 9.63 -1.42
N ASP A 194 13.17 9.76 -2.67
CA ASP A 194 14.25 8.97 -3.26
C ASP A 194 15.64 9.65 -3.16
N LYS A 195 15.76 10.75 -2.41
CA LYS A 195 17.00 11.54 -2.30
C LYS A 195 18.15 10.70 -1.74
N SER A 196 19.06 10.28 -2.63
CA SER A 196 20.17 9.37 -2.31
C SER A 196 21.45 10.09 -1.93
N THR A 197 21.63 11.35 -2.37
CA THR A 197 22.79 12.18 -2.05
C THR A 197 22.38 13.55 -1.50
N LYS A 198 23.30 14.23 -0.83
CA LYS A 198 23.01 15.53 -0.18
C LYS A 198 22.65 16.63 -1.18
N LEU A 199 23.28 16.64 -2.37
CA LEU A 199 23.05 17.63 -3.41
C LEU A 199 21.98 17.23 -4.42
N GLU A 200 21.39 16.03 -4.27
CA GLU A 200 20.34 15.58 -5.16
C GLU A 200 19.06 16.40 -4.99
N THR A 201 18.45 16.73 -6.12
CA THR A 201 17.12 17.30 -6.28
C THR A 201 16.43 16.55 -7.41
N ILE A 202 16.02 17.19 -8.51
CA ILE A 202 15.61 16.49 -9.74
C ILE A 202 16.84 15.82 -10.40
N LEU A 203 18.01 16.42 -10.21
CA LEU A 203 19.32 15.87 -10.61
C LEU A 203 20.33 16.08 -9.47
N ASP A 204 21.37 15.26 -9.42
CA ASP A 204 22.46 15.47 -8.45
C ASP A 204 23.34 16.65 -8.91
N ARG A 205 23.31 17.71 -8.14
CA ARG A 205 24.07 18.95 -8.40
C ARG A 205 25.58 18.77 -8.23
N ILE A 206 26.04 17.63 -7.72
CA ILE A 206 27.46 17.31 -7.64
C ILE A 206 28.16 17.41 -9.00
N HIS A 207 27.44 17.08 -10.09
CA HIS A 207 27.96 17.21 -11.44
C HIS A 207 28.27 18.68 -11.82
N LEU A 208 27.41 19.61 -11.37
CA LEU A 208 27.65 21.04 -11.58
C LEU A 208 28.84 21.53 -10.75
N VAL A 209 28.95 21.07 -9.50
CA VAL A 209 30.09 21.38 -8.65
C VAL A 209 31.38 20.85 -9.27
N ASN A 210 31.39 19.63 -9.76
CA ASN A 210 32.57 19.03 -10.44
C ASN A 210 32.95 19.82 -11.71
N THR A 211 31.97 20.29 -12.47
CA THR A 211 32.21 21.16 -13.64
C THR A 211 32.89 22.46 -13.22
N ARG A 212 32.48 23.09 -12.10
CA ARG A 212 33.13 24.29 -11.58
C ARG A 212 34.57 24.02 -11.11
N PHE A 213 34.86 22.87 -10.50
CA PHE A 213 36.20 22.45 -10.19
C PHE A 213 37.07 22.31 -11.44
N GLU A 214 36.55 21.73 -12.51
CA GLU A 214 37.25 21.62 -13.77
C GLU A 214 37.56 23.00 -14.40
N ILE A 215 36.63 23.96 -14.30
CA ILE A 215 36.88 25.34 -14.74
C ILE A 215 38.02 25.96 -13.94
N ILE A 216 38.03 25.81 -12.61
CA ILE A 216 39.13 26.30 -11.78
C ILE A 216 40.47 25.68 -12.17
N ARG A 217 40.50 24.37 -12.46
CA ARG A 217 41.69 23.66 -12.89
C ARG A 217 42.26 24.23 -14.19
N ARG A 218 41.40 24.48 -15.17
CA ARG A 218 41.77 25.13 -16.44
C ARG A 218 42.21 26.58 -16.27
N ASP A 219 41.53 27.30 -15.39
CA ASP A 219 41.97 28.68 -15.07
C ASP A 219 43.39 28.71 -14.45
N GLU A 220 43.72 27.75 -13.58
CA GLU A 220 45.07 27.63 -13.02
C GLU A 220 46.10 27.24 -14.10
N GLU A 221 45.74 26.32 -15.01
CA GLU A 221 46.58 25.97 -16.16
C GLU A 221 46.86 27.19 -17.07
N ILE A 222 45.81 27.96 -17.42
CA ILE A 222 45.98 29.18 -18.22
C ILE A 222 46.87 30.16 -17.53
N LYS A 223 46.73 30.35 -16.19
CA LYS A 223 47.60 31.22 -15.42
C LYS A 223 49.06 30.76 -15.44
N PHE A 224 49.26 29.45 -15.26
CA PHE A 224 50.56 28.82 -15.31
C PHE A 224 51.24 29.06 -16.67
N LEU A 225 50.55 28.74 -17.80
CA LEU A 225 51.07 28.88 -19.14
C LEU A 225 51.41 30.32 -19.51
N LYS A 226 50.56 31.30 -19.11
CA LYS A 226 50.83 32.73 -19.29
C LYS A 226 52.09 33.20 -18.51
N LYS A 227 52.27 32.70 -17.28
CA LYS A 227 53.46 33.02 -16.51
C LYS A 227 54.69 32.32 -17.03
N GLN A 228 54.59 31.06 -17.42
CA GLN A 228 55.64 30.29 -18.04
C GLN A 228 56.19 31.00 -19.27
N LEU A 229 55.35 31.38 -20.21
CA LEU A 229 55.74 32.10 -21.40
C LEU A 229 56.53 33.36 -21.13
N LYS A 230 56.09 34.17 -20.10
CA LYS A 230 56.82 35.39 -19.71
C LYS A 230 58.19 35.12 -19.10
N LEU A 231 58.33 34.03 -18.28
CA LEU A 231 59.59 33.65 -17.67
C LEU A 231 60.56 33.09 -18.70
N GLU A 232 60.06 32.32 -19.65
CA GLU A 232 60.88 31.81 -20.80
C GLU A 232 61.43 32.92 -21.64
N GLN A 233 60.59 33.93 -22.00
CA GLN A 233 61.02 35.09 -22.72
C GLN A 233 62.07 35.95 -21.96
N ALA A 234 62.03 35.91 -20.60
CA ALA A 234 62.93 36.61 -19.73
C ALA A 234 64.18 35.81 -19.34
N GLY A 235 64.36 34.52 -19.76
CA GLY A 235 65.48 33.64 -19.41
C GLY A 235 65.57 33.22 -17.96
N LYS A 236 64.45 33.29 -17.19
CA LYS A 236 64.45 33.10 -15.74
C LYS A 236 64.18 31.65 -15.35
N THR A 237 65.24 30.79 -15.37
CA THR A 237 65.13 29.35 -15.18
C THR A 237 64.76 28.93 -13.75
N ASP A 238 65.27 29.63 -12.72
CA ASP A 238 64.96 29.22 -11.31
C ASP A 238 63.55 29.61 -10.88
N GLU A 239 63.05 30.80 -11.34
CA GLU A 239 61.67 31.20 -11.13
C GLU A 239 60.71 30.20 -11.83
N MET A 240 61.14 29.58 -12.92
CA MET A 240 60.38 28.57 -13.63
C MET A 240 60.20 27.28 -12.82
N LYS A 241 61.21 26.84 -12.07
CA LYS A 241 61.12 25.64 -11.21
C LYS A 241 60.12 25.87 -10.09
N GLU A 242 60.19 27.02 -9.43
CA GLU A 242 59.24 27.40 -8.38
C GLU A 242 57.80 27.52 -8.90
N LEU A 243 57.61 28.12 -10.07
CA LEU A 243 56.29 28.22 -10.72
C LEU A 243 55.68 26.82 -11.00
N ARG A 244 56.48 25.85 -11.49
CA ARG A 244 56.03 24.49 -11.73
C ARG A 244 55.65 23.76 -10.42
N LYS A 245 56.44 23.97 -9.34
CA LYS A 245 56.16 23.42 -8.03
C LYS A 245 54.87 23.95 -7.45
N LEU A 246 54.64 25.24 -7.54
CA LEU A 246 53.41 25.92 -7.10
C LEU A 246 52.18 25.41 -7.88
N TYR A 247 52.33 25.31 -9.21
CA TYR A 247 51.25 24.84 -10.09
C TYR A 247 50.83 23.42 -9.71
N ARG A 248 51.80 22.49 -9.53
CA ARG A 248 51.51 21.11 -9.10
C ARG A 248 50.83 21.06 -7.72
N SER A 249 51.27 21.89 -6.79
CA SER A 249 50.66 21.98 -5.45
C SER A 249 49.22 22.47 -5.51
N ASN A 250 48.94 23.49 -6.34
CA ASN A 250 47.58 24.02 -6.53
C ASN A 250 46.65 22.96 -7.18
N LEU A 251 47.13 22.23 -8.19
CA LEU A 251 46.34 21.18 -8.83
C LEU A 251 46.01 20.06 -7.85
N LYS A 252 46.98 19.64 -7.03
CA LYS A 252 46.77 18.62 -5.98
C LYS A 252 45.70 19.09 -4.99
N GLN A 253 45.79 20.35 -4.51
CA GLN A 253 44.83 20.88 -3.57
C GLN A 253 43.41 20.96 -4.17
N ILE A 254 43.27 21.29 -5.48
CA ILE A 254 41.98 21.31 -6.19
C ILE A 254 41.41 19.91 -6.27
N ALA A 255 42.24 18.90 -6.59
CA ALA A 255 41.81 17.50 -6.63
C ALA A 255 41.36 16.98 -5.27
N ASP A 256 42.19 17.21 -4.22
CA ASP A 256 41.86 16.80 -2.85
C ASP A 256 40.57 17.47 -2.32
N ASP A 257 40.29 18.70 -2.70
CA ASP A 257 39.06 19.41 -2.33
C ASP A 257 37.86 18.86 -3.09
N GLN A 258 38.01 18.53 -4.39
CA GLN A 258 36.97 17.92 -5.21
C GLN A 258 36.58 16.54 -4.68
N ASP A 259 37.58 15.67 -4.42
CA ASP A 259 37.36 14.32 -3.90
C ASP A 259 36.68 14.35 -2.52
N PHE A 260 37.08 15.31 -1.66
CA PHE A 260 36.44 15.52 -0.39
C PHE A 260 34.96 15.90 -0.55
N ILE A 261 34.60 16.83 -1.42
CA ILE A 261 33.21 17.23 -1.66
C ILE A 261 32.40 16.06 -2.24
N ASN A 262 32.97 15.30 -3.18
CA ASN A 262 32.31 14.11 -3.72
C ASN A 262 32.02 13.08 -2.61
N SER A 263 32.97 12.84 -1.70
CA SER A 263 32.78 11.90 -0.58
C SER A 263 31.68 12.34 0.39
N VAL A 264 31.64 13.64 0.70
CA VAL A 264 30.65 14.20 1.63
C VAL A 264 29.23 14.16 1.05
N ASN A 265 29.10 14.29 -0.29
CA ASN A 265 27.80 14.25 -0.96
C ASN A 265 27.06 12.93 -0.75
N ILE A 266 27.75 11.81 -0.57
CA ILE A 266 27.16 10.47 -0.39
C ILE A 266 26.29 10.39 0.89
N GLY A 267 26.62 11.13 1.95
CA GLY A 267 25.79 11.22 3.16
C GLY A 267 25.78 10.00 4.09
N GLY A 268 26.57 8.96 3.80
CA GLY A 268 26.61 7.71 4.58
C GLY A 268 27.26 7.81 5.95
N GLU A 269 28.16 8.78 6.15
CA GLU A 269 28.92 8.97 7.39
C GLU A 269 28.45 10.21 8.16
N TYR A 270 28.69 10.18 9.48
CA TYR A 270 28.52 11.37 10.31
C TYR A 270 29.49 12.47 9.88
N LEU A 271 28.97 13.65 9.61
CA LEU A 271 29.77 14.82 9.26
C LEU A 271 30.28 15.52 10.53
N SER A 272 31.58 15.39 10.80
CA SER A 272 32.20 16.07 11.95
C SER A 272 32.22 17.60 11.76
N PRO A 273 32.32 18.38 12.86
CA PRO A 273 32.46 19.83 12.79
C PRO A 273 33.66 20.31 11.96
N GLU A 274 34.76 19.55 11.94
CA GLU A 274 35.97 19.81 11.16
C GLU A 274 35.67 19.68 9.65
N LYS A 275 34.98 18.59 9.26
CA LYS A 275 34.52 18.37 7.87
C LYS A 275 33.60 19.51 7.43
N ALA A 276 32.67 19.96 8.29
CA ALA A 276 31.79 21.10 7.99
C ALA A 276 32.56 22.41 7.83
N LYS A 277 33.57 22.69 8.63
CA LYS A 277 34.47 23.83 8.46
C LYS A 277 35.23 23.77 7.13
N ARG A 278 35.69 22.58 6.74
CA ARG A 278 36.38 22.38 5.46
C ARG A 278 35.46 22.69 4.27
N ILE A 279 34.19 22.24 4.29
CA ILE A 279 33.22 22.60 3.25
C ILE A 279 33.10 24.11 3.09
N LYS A 280 32.91 24.84 4.22
CA LYS A 280 32.82 26.30 4.22
C LYS A 280 34.09 27.00 3.72
N SER A 281 35.25 26.38 3.96
CA SER A 281 36.54 26.90 3.45
C SER A 281 36.66 26.71 1.95
N ILE A 282 36.31 25.55 1.44
CA ILE A 282 36.31 25.24 0.00
C ILE A 282 35.34 26.17 -0.73
N ALA A 283 34.14 26.38 -0.18
CA ALA A 283 33.11 27.25 -0.77
C ALA A 283 33.58 28.69 -1.04
N LYS A 284 34.57 29.18 -0.26
CA LYS A 284 35.14 30.52 -0.49
C LYS A 284 35.96 30.67 -1.78
N ARG A 285 36.39 29.54 -2.39
CA ARG A 285 37.03 29.60 -3.71
C ARG A 285 36.04 30.15 -4.72
N LYS A 286 36.58 30.96 -5.66
CA LYS A 286 35.77 31.56 -6.70
C LYS A 286 36.14 31.01 -8.05
N TRP A 287 35.13 30.74 -8.85
CA TRP A 287 35.26 30.38 -10.26
C TRP A 287 34.71 31.50 -11.15
N LYS A 288 35.08 31.51 -12.40
CA LYS A 288 34.58 32.51 -13.36
C LYS A 288 33.37 31.94 -14.09
N ASP A 289 32.25 32.66 -13.96
CA ASP A 289 31.03 32.47 -14.74
C ASP A 289 30.90 33.65 -15.72
N GLY A 290 31.45 33.52 -16.89
CA GLY A 290 31.58 34.60 -17.84
C GLY A 290 32.47 35.73 -17.29
N LYS A 291 31.88 36.90 -17.03
CA LYS A 291 32.56 38.08 -16.44
C LYS A 291 32.52 38.14 -14.93
N GLU A 292 31.64 37.31 -14.28
CA GLU A 292 31.43 37.33 -12.84
C GLU A 292 32.33 36.30 -12.11
N ARG A 293 32.62 36.59 -10.86
CA ARG A 293 33.26 35.62 -9.95
C ARG A 293 32.27 35.17 -8.89
N LYS A 294 31.89 33.90 -8.97
CA LYS A 294 30.96 33.27 -8.05
C LYS A 294 31.71 32.28 -7.12
N PRO A 295 31.18 32.00 -5.93
CA PRO A 295 31.71 30.89 -5.09
C PRO A 295 31.55 29.56 -5.83
N ILE A 296 32.52 28.64 -5.61
CA ILE A 296 32.48 27.32 -6.27
C ILE A 296 31.33 26.46 -5.76
N ILE A 297 30.91 26.66 -4.51
CA ILE A 297 29.78 26.00 -3.87
C ILE A 297 28.87 27.11 -3.38
N SER A 298 27.61 27.11 -3.76
CA SER A 298 26.62 28.10 -3.32
C SER A 298 26.23 27.92 -1.85
N ASP A 299 25.61 28.92 -1.24
CA ASP A 299 25.17 28.85 0.16
C ASP A 299 24.19 27.71 0.39
N ASP A 300 23.25 27.46 -0.56
CA ASP A 300 22.32 26.33 -0.52
C ASP A 300 23.06 24.99 -0.62
N GLU A 301 24.05 24.87 -1.51
CA GLU A 301 24.88 23.67 -1.63
C GLU A 301 25.71 23.44 -0.35
N VAL A 302 26.24 24.51 0.28
CA VAL A 302 26.91 24.43 1.59
C VAL A 302 25.95 23.92 2.67
N TYR A 303 24.72 24.43 2.69
CA TYR A 303 23.71 24.00 3.63
C TYR A 303 23.42 22.49 3.49
N ASN A 304 23.14 22.03 2.26
CA ASN A 304 22.89 20.62 1.98
C ASN A 304 24.10 19.72 2.31
N LEU A 305 25.32 20.08 1.89
CA LEU A 305 26.54 19.32 2.19
C LEU A 305 26.83 19.27 3.69
N SER A 306 26.40 20.28 4.46
CA SER A 306 26.63 20.38 5.90
C SER A 306 25.66 19.56 6.75
N ILE A 307 24.74 18.82 6.16
CA ILE A 307 23.84 17.89 6.88
C ILE A 307 24.71 16.90 7.69
N SER A 308 24.45 16.82 8.99
CA SER A 308 25.27 16.01 9.91
C SER A 308 25.10 14.52 9.71
N ARG A 309 23.90 14.04 9.37
CA ARG A 309 23.60 12.63 9.17
C ARG A 309 22.52 12.47 8.08
N GLY A 310 22.78 11.56 7.13
CA GLY A 310 21.89 11.30 6.01
C GLY A 310 21.98 12.36 4.91
N THR A 311 20.96 12.43 4.08
CA THR A 311 20.89 13.24 2.85
C THR A 311 19.85 14.34 2.90
N LEU A 312 18.89 14.26 3.84
CA LEU A 312 17.72 15.14 3.93
C LEU A 312 17.99 16.37 4.80
N THR A 313 17.63 17.55 4.30
CA THR A 313 17.56 18.79 5.10
C THR A 313 16.43 18.71 6.14
N ALA A 314 16.32 19.71 7.01
CA ALA A 314 15.21 19.80 7.95
C ALA A 314 13.88 19.99 7.21
N GLU A 315 13.88 20.78 6.15
CA GLU A 315 12.72 21.04 5.29
C GLU A 315 12.31 19.79 4.51
N ASP A 316 13.28 19.03 3.93
CA ASP A 316 13.01 17.76 3.26
C ASP A 316 12.35 16.77 4.23
N ARG A 317 12.84 16.70 5.47
CA ARG A 317 12.26 15.82 6.51
C ARG A 317 10.84 16.23 6.87
N GLN A 318 10.58 17.53 6.97
CA GLN A 318 9.24 18.03 7.24
C GLN A 318 8.27 17.64 6.13
N ILE A 319 8.66 17.83 4.87
CA ILE A 319 7.86 17.43 3.70
C ILE A 319 7.58 15.91 3.72
N ILE A 320 8.55 15.09 4.13
CA ILE A 320 8.32 13.65 4.28
C ILE A 320 7.37 13.38 5.44
N ASN A 321 7.57 14.00 6.61
CA ASN A 321 6.72 13.79 7.78
C ASN A 321 5.27 14.23 7.54
N ASP A 322 5.07 15.26 6.71
CA ASP A 322 3.74 15.77 6.37
C ASP A 322 2.87 14.73 5.63
N HIS A 323 3.45 13.60 5.16
CA HIS A 323 2.62 12.53 4.56
C HIS A 323 1.59 11.99 5.56
N THR A 324 1.88 11.98 6.86
CA THR A 324 0.91 11.56 7.89
C THR A 324 -0.29 12.50 7.94
N ILE A 325 -0.05 13.82 7.88
CA ILE A 325 -1.11 14.83 7.81
C ILE A 325 -1.92 14.66 6.52
N HIS A 326 -1.24 14.40 5.40
CA HIS A 326 -1.92 14.12 4.14
C HIS A 326 -2.76 12.83 4.21
N THR A 327 -2.26 11.78 4.88
CA THR A 327 -3.01 10.55 5.14
C THR A 327 -4.29 10.85 5.91
N ILE A 328 -4.23 11.59 7.02
CA ILE A 328 -5.40 12.00 7.80
C ILE A 328 -6.41 12.73 6.90
N ASN A 329 -5.96 13.81 6.26
CA ASN A 329 -6.80 14.66 5.42
C ASN A 329 -7.49 13.91 4.26
N MET A 330 -6.88 12.84 3.76
CA MET A 330 -7.45 11.99 2.72
C MET A 330 -8.46 11.00 3.30
N LEU A 331 -8.09 10.32 4.38
CA LEU A 331 -8.92 9.26 4.96
C LEU A 331 -10.14 9.82 5.67
N GLU A 332 -10.07 10.97 6.35
CA GLU A 332 -11.21 11.61 7.00
C GLU A 332 -12.33 12.05 6.05
N LYS A 333 -12.02 12.19 4.74
CA LYS A 333 -13.04 12.52 3.73
C LYS A 333 -13.88 11.32 3.30
N LEU A 334 -13.47 10.11 3.65
CA LEU A 334 -14.21 8.90 3.29
C LEU A 334 -15.33 8.64 4.29
N PRO A 335 -16.53 8.19 3.84
CA PRO A 335 -17.64 7.87 4.72
C PRO A 335 -17.43 6.49 5.34
N TRP A 336 -16.59 6.42 6.37
CA TRP A 336 -16.28 5.16 7.04
C TRP A 336 -17.50 4.53 7.71
N PRO A 337 -17.76 3.23 7.52
CA PRO A 337 -18.76 2.51 8.29
C PRO A 337 -18.29 2.41 9.76
N LYS A 338 -19.23 2.21 10.68
CA LYS A 338 -18.95 2.16 12.15
C LYS A 338 -17.83 1.18 12.52
N LYS A 339 -17.73 0.05 11.83
CA LYS A 339 -16.71 -0.99 12.05
C LYS A 339 -15.30 -0.62 11.55
N LEU A 340 -15.16 0.48 10.84
CA LEU A 340 -13.90 0.98 10.28
C LEU A 340 -13.66 2.45 10.65
N SER A 341 -14.32 2.94 11.70
CA SER A 341 -14.28 4.36 12.10
C SER A 341 -12.93 4.81 12.64
N ASN A 342 -12.11 3.89 13.16
CA ASN A 342 -10.79 4.19 13.72
C ASN A 342 -9.67 4.18 12.67
N VAL A 343 -9.94 3.71 11.44
CA VAL A 343 -8.95 3.62 10.37
C VAL A 343 -8.17 4.91 10.17
N PRO A 344 -8.78 6.12 10.06
CA PRO A 344 -8.02 7.36 9.89
C PRO A 344 -7.04 7.63 11.04
N GLY A 345 -7.49 7.45 12.28
CA GLY A 345 -6.67 7.67 13.48
C GLY A 345 -5.52 6.67 13.58
N TRP A 346 -5.79 5.39 13.39
CA TRP A 346 -4.76 4.35 13.46
C TRP A 346 -3.74 4.46 12.32
N ALA A 347 -4.20 4.74 11.09
CA ALA A 347 -3.30 4.99 9.98
C ALA A 347 -2.42 6.22 10.21
N ALA A 348 -2.93 7.26 10.86
CA ALA A 348 -2.19 8.47 11.18
C ALA A 348 -1.11 8.26 12.26
N ALA A 349 -1.37 7.34 13.20
CA ALA A 349 -0.53 7.14 14.39
C ALA A 349 0.72 6.27 14.14
N HIS A 350 0.97 5.78 12.92
CA HIS A 350 2.07 4.85 12.63
C HIS A 350 3.48 5.41 12.87
N HIS A 351 3.63 6.72 13.02
CA HIS A 351 4.87 7.40 13.42
C HIS A 351 4.82 7.98 14.84
N GLU A 352 3.75 7.71 15.57
CA GLU A 352 3.70 8.07 16.98
C GLU A 352 4.62 7.18 17.82
N LYS A 353 5.02 7.66 18.98
CA LYS A 353 5.90 6.94 19.90
C LYS A 353 5.34 7.00 21.31
N LEU A 354 5.54 5.93 22.06
CA LEU A 354 5.08 5.82 23.44
C LEU A 354 5.57 6.96 24.35
N ASP A 355 6.70 7.59 24.03
CA ASP A 355 7.28 8.71 24.78
C ASP A 355 6.73 10.10 24.37
N GLY A 356 5.76 10.16 23.46
CA GLY A 356 5.17 11.40 22.94
C GLY A 356 6.07 12.20 22.00
N THR A 357 7.24 11.66 21.59
CA THR A 357 8.15 12.33 20.65
C THR A 357 7.87 11.97 19.19
N GLY A 358 6.75 11.29 18.93
CA GLY A 358 6.27 10.94 17.61
C GLY A 358 5.62 12.11 16.87
N TYR A 359 5.02 11.82 15.74
CA TYR A 359 4.27 12.79 14.94
C TYR A 359 3.13 12.07 14.20
N PRO A 360 2.06 12.75 13.75
CA PRO A 360 1.89 14.21 13.72
C PRO A 360 1.27 14.80 14.98
N LEU A 361 0.67 13.99 15.88
CA LEU A 361 -0.12 14.47 17.01
C LEU A 361 0.67 14.49 18.33
N GLY A 362 1.81 13.76 18.40
CA GLY A 362 2.61 13.61 19.62
C GLY A 362 1.92 12.79 20.69
N LEU A 363 1.17 11.75 20.28
CA LEU A 363 0.46 10.85 21.18
C LEU A 363 1.44 10.09 22.08
N SER A 364 1.05 9.87 23.32
CA SER A 364 1.83 9.12 24.31
C SER A 364 1.15 7.79 24.66
N ASP A 365 1.80 6.96 25.48
CA ASP A 365 1.29 5.68 25.99
C ASP A 365 -0.01 5.78 26.81
N ARG A 366 -0.50 6.99 27.08
CA ARG A 366 -1.72 7.27 27.84
C ARG A 366 -2.90 7.74 27.00
N GLU A 367 -2.71 7.89 25.71
CA GLU A 367 -3.70 8.40 24.74
C GLU A 367 -3.98 7.39 23.63
#